data_1ac968490958f9621d0d2b174c3e762a
#
_entry.id   1ac968490958f9621d0d2b174c3e762a
#
_cell.length_a   1.000
_cell.length_b   1.000
_cell.length_c   1.000
_cell.angle_alpha   90.00
_cell.angle_beta   90.00
_cell.angle_gamma   90.00
#
_symmetry.space_group_name_H-M   'P 1'
#
loop_
_entity.id
_entity.type
_entity.pdbx_description
1 polymer ?
#
loop_
_entity_poly.entity_id
_entity_poly.type
_entity_poly.pdbx_seq_one_letter_code
_entity_poly.pdbx_strand_id
1 'polypeptide(L)'
;KIIDQLTNIGLEVENIKENSGELSEFKVAKILKAEKHPNADKLKVCDVSLGDNRIIKVVCGASNARDGLVTIYAPPGAIIPKTKFKLKIAKIRGVESEGMLCSENELNLSDESAGIIELKNKEKEIGKSYFKTKSEKALDIAITPNRADCLGVRGIARDLASSGLGNLLKLKKKSLKQTLKQP
;
A
#
# COMPACT_ATOMS: atom_id res chain seq x y z
N LYS A 1 17.37 -19.53 2.77
CA LYS A 1 16.80 -20.82 3.20
C LYS A 1 15.67 -21.29 2.28
N ILE A 2 14.56 -20.52 2.04
CA ILE A 2 13.50 -20.93 1.09
C ILE A 2 14.05 -20.96 -0.34
N ILE A 3 14.74 -19.91 -0.77
CA ILE A 3 15.33 -19.77 -2.09
C ILE A 3 16.31 -20.92 -2.39
N ASP A 4 17.24 -21.17 -1.48
CA ASP A 4 18.23 -22.26 -1.62
C ASP A 4 17.53 -23.60 -1.74
N GLN A 5 16.45 -23.81 -0.97
CA GLN A 5 15.68 -25.05 -1.01
C GLN A 5 14.91 -25.22 -2.32
N LEU A 6 14.31 -24.12 -2.86
CA LEU A 6 13.67 -24.15 -4.17
C LEU A 6 14.64 -24.56 -5.25
N THR A 7 15.83 -23.98 -5.30
CA THR A 7 16.88 -24.34 -6.24
C THR A 7 17.31 -25.81 -6.08
N ASN A 8 17.48 -26.28 -4.84
CA ASN A 8 17.88 -27.66 -4.55
C ASN A 8 16.84 -28.70 -5.01
N ILE A 9 15.55 -28.35 -5.05
CA ILE A 9 14.49 -29.25 -5.55
C ILE A 9 14.15 -29.02 -7.02
N GLY A 10 15.00 -28.26 -7.74
CA GLY A 10 14.88 -28.04 -9.18
C GLY A 10 13.86 -26.96 -9.59
N LEU A 11 13.54 -26.04 -8.69
CA LEU A 11 12.72 -24.86 -8.97
C LEU A 11 13.62 -23.63 -8.93
N GLU A 12 14.01 -23.14 -10.09
CA GLU A 12 14.94 -22.02 -10.23
C GLU A 12 14.24 -20.71 -9.88
N VAL A 13 14.85 -19.93 -8.98
CA VAL A 13 14.38 -18.58 -8.64
C VAL A 13 15.09 -17.58 -9.53
N GLU A 14 14.38 -17.04 -10.53
CA GLU A 14 14.93 -16.08 -11.49
C GLU A 14 15.05 -14.68 -10.90
N ASN A 15 14.08 -14.28 -10.07
CA ASN A 15 14.06 -12.92 -9.53
C ASN A 15 13.43 -12.87 -8.14
N ILE A 16 13.87 -11.92 -7.34
CA ILE A 16 13.31 -11.61 -6.02
C ILE A 16 12.82 -10.16 -6.06
N LYS A 17 11.51 -10.00 -6.14
CA LYS A 17 10.89 -8.68 -6.02
C LYS A 17 10.68 -8.40 -4.54
N GLU A 18 11.47 -7.51 -3.97
CA GLU A 18 11.16 -6.96 -2.68
C GLU A 18 10.18 -5.80 -2.91
N ASN A 19 8.97 -5.91 -2.37
CA ASN A 19 8.19 -4.72 -2.15
C ASN A 19 8.97 -3.91 -1.12
N SER A 20 9.86 -3.07 -1.65
CA SER A 20 10.55 -2.07 -0.86
C SER A 20 9.47 -1.34 -0.09
N GLY A 21 9.70 -1.10 1.19
CA GLY A 21 8.75 -0.41 2.05
C GLY A 21 8.51 1.06 1.66
N GLU A 22 8.52 1.36 0.36
CA GLU A 22 8.27 2.69 -0.24
C GLU A 22 6.99 3.32 0.30
N LEU A 23 6.00 2.48 0.63
CA LEU A 23 4.74 2.94 1.19
C LEU A 23 4.71 2.96 2.74
N SER A 24 5.76 2.50 3.41
CA SER A 24 5.81 2.49 4.89
C SER A 24 5.85 3.89 5.50
N GLU A 25 6.33 4.88 4.73
CA GLU A 25 6.41 6.27 5.15
C GLU A 25 5.06 6.98 5.14
N PHE A 26 4.07 6.44 4.40
CA PHE A 26 2.72 7.00 4.32
C PHE A 26 1.95 6.74 5.61
N LYS A 27 1.50 7.81 6.28
CA LYS A 27 0.89 7.76 7.60
C LYS A 27 -0.59 8.11 7.54
N VAL A 28 -1.36 7.52 8.45
CA VAL A 28 -2.71 8.00 8.73
C VAL A 28 -2.62 9.35 9.42
N ALA A 29 -3.34 10.34 8.92
CA ALA A 29 -3.34 11.70 9.44
C ALA A 29 -4.76 12.24 9.53
N LYS A 30 -4.97 13.20 10.42
CA LYS A 30 -6.26 13.90 10.56
C LYS A 30 -6.10 15.37 10.23
N ILE A 31 -6.94 15.88 9.36
CA ILE A 31 -7.08 17.32 9.11
C ILE A 31 -7.81 17.93 10.31
N LEU A 32 -7.13 18.79 11.05
CA LEU A 32 -7.73 19.54 12.16
C LEU A 32 -8.52 20.73 11.63
N LYS A 33 -7.95 21.45 10.66
CA LYS A 33 -8.53 22.62 10.04
C LYS A 33 -8.16 22.70 8.56
N ALA A 34 -9.09 23.10 7.72
CA ALA A 34 -8.88 23.30 6.29
C ALA A 34 -9.42 24.70 5.89
N GLU A 35 -8.53 25.63 5.65
CA GLU A 35 -8.85 27.01 5.26
C GLU A 35 -8.54 27.27 3.80
N LYS A 36 -9.21 28.26 3.19
CA LYS A 36 -8.87 28.71 1.83
C LYS A 36 -7.47 29.26 1.81
N HIS A 37 -6.74 28.93 0.76
CA HIS A 37 -5.39 29.46 0.55
C HIS A 37 -5.46 30.97 0.23
N PRO A 38 -4.62 31.82 0.87
CA PRO A 38 -4.71 33.27 0.72
C PRO A 38 -4.46 33.76 -0.71
N ASN A 39 -3.66 33.01 -1.49
CA ASN A 39 -3.23 33.44 -2.84
C ASN A 39 -3.65 32.43 -3.94
N ALA A 40 -4.65 31.56 -3.66
CA ALA A 40 -5.09 30.57 -4.66
C ALA A 40 -6.50 30.00 -4.33
N ASP A 41 -7.50 30.38 -5.13
CA ASP A 41 -8.92 30.02 -4.90
C ASP A 41 -9.19 28.51 -4.90
N LYS A 42 -8.38 27.72 -5.63
CA LYS A 42 -8.55 26.27 -5.76
C LYS A 42 -7.78 25.46 -4.72
N LEU A 43 -6.99 26.13 -3.87
CA LEU A 43 -6.18 25.47 -2.86
C LEU A 43 -6.72 25.71 -1.45
N LYS A 44 -6.40 24.78 -0.57
CA LYS A 44 -6.66 24.89 0.87
C LYS A 44 -5.34 24.71 1.62
N VAL A 45 -5.21 25.41 2.74
CA VAL A 45 -4.15 25.20 3.71
C VAL A 45 -4.74 24.35 4.82
N CYS A 46 -4.18 23.16 5.01
CA CYS A 46 -4.65 22.21 6.00
C CYS A 46 -3.67 22.11 7.17
N ASP A 47 -4.16 22.29 8.39
CA ASP A 47 -3.45 21.93 9.61
C ASP A 47 -3.70 20.46 9.88
N VAL A 48 -2.64 19.66 9.87
CA VAL A 48 -2.70 18.20 9.88
C VAL A 48 -2.01 17.65 11.13
N SER A 49 -2.71 16.78 11.86
CA SER A 49 -2.17 16.07 13.02
C SER A 49 -1.75 14.64 12.64
N LEU A 50 -0.59 14.23 13.15
CA LEU A 50 -0.06 12.86 13.07
C LEU A 50 -0.19 12.10 14.40
N GLY A 51 -1.01 12.60 15.33
CA GLY A 51 -1.23 11.94 16.63
C GLY A 51 -0.20 12.26 17.70
N ASP A 52 0.85 13.00 17.36
CA ASP A 52 1.74 13.69 18.28
C ASP A 52 1.25 15.13 18.45
N ASN A 53 1.85 15.86 19.37
CA ASN A 53 1.49 17.26 19.61
C ASN A 53 1.94 18.22 18.49
N ARG A 54 2.54 17.71 17.42
CA ARG A 54 3.01 18.51 16.29
C ARG A 54 1.91 18.63 15.25
N ILE A 55 1.59 19.86 14.90
CA ILE A 55 0.71 20.20 13.78
C ILE A 55 1.58 20.60 12.60
N ILE A 56 1.38 19.98 11.45
CA ILE A 56 2.07 20.29 10.20
C ILE A 56 1.12 21.01 9.24
N LYS A 57 1.66 21.89 8.41
CA LYS A 57 0.89 22.56 7.36
C LYS A 57 1.07 21.87 6.03
N VAL A 58 -0.07 21.58 5.38
CA VAL A 58 -0.07 20.96 4.05
C VAL A 58 -1.01 21.72 3.14
N VAL A 59 -0.51 22.15 1.98
CA VAL A 59 -1.34 22.76 0.95
C VAL A 59 -1.96 21.66 0.10
N CYS A 60 -3.29 21.68 -0.03
CA CYS A 60 -4.07 20.65 -0.70
C CYS A 60 -5.00 21.24 -1.76
N GLY A 61 -5.01 20.66 -2.95
CA GLY A 61 -5.90 21.05 -4.07
C GLY A 61 -7.20 20.24 -4.13
N ALA A 62 -7.40 19.26 -3.25
CA ALA A 62 -8.57 18.41 -3.27
C ALA A 62 -9.82 19.14 -2.74
N SER A 63 -10.92 19.02 -3.47
CA SER A 63 -12.19 19.65 -3.10
C SER A 63 -12.78 19.09 -1.81
N ASN A 64 -12.55 17.79 -1.56
CA ASN A 64 -13.06 17.07 -0.39
C ASN A 64 -12.25 17.29 0.91
N ALA A 65 -11.12 18.02 0.86
CA ALA A 65 -10.38 18.37 2.07
C ALA A 65 -11.24 19.24 2.99
N ARG A 66 -11.46 18.79 4.24
CA ARG A 66 -12.32 19.43 5.25
C ARG A 66 -11.87 19.10 6.66
N ASP A 67 -12.35 19.88 7.60
CA ASP A 67 -12.10 19.67 9.03
C ASP A 67 -12.58 18.28 9.48
N GLY A 68 -11.77 17.63 10.30
CA GLY A 68 -12.06 16.32 10.88
C GLY A 68 -11.79 15.13 9.96
N LEU A 69 -11.48 15.35 8.68
CA LEU A 69 -11.21 14.26 7.73
C LEU A 69 -9.94 13.49 8.12
N VAL A 70 -10.06 12.16 8.19
CA VAL A 70 -8.92 11.25 8.32
C VAL A 70 -8.51 10.77 6.95
N THR A 71 -7.23 10.90 6.62
CA THR A 71 -6.68 10.67 5.28
C THR A 71 -5.27 10.08 5.35
N ILE A 72 -4.62 9.90 4.20
CA ILE A 72 -3.24 9.44 4.09
C ILE A 72 -2.34 10.63 3.79
N TYR A 73 -1.31 10.77 4.61
CA TYR A 73 -0.28 11.77 4.50
C TYR A 73 1.04 11.17 4.04
N ALA A 74 1.66 11.81 3.07
CA ALA A 74 3.01 11.53 2.58
C ALA A 74 3.99 12.60 3.12
N PRO A 75 5.00 12.21 3.92
CA PRO A 75 6.00 13.15 4.44
C PRO A 75 6.98 13.61 3.36
N PRO A 76 7.71 14.69 3.60
CA PRO A 76 8.88 15.04 2.80
C PRO A 76 9.89 13.89 2.80
N GLY A 77 10.42 13.54 1.61
CA GLY A 77 11.28 12.38 1.40
C GLY A 77 10.56 11.20 0.76
N ALA A 78 9.27 11.05 0.99
CA ALA A 78 8.47 9.98 0.39
C ALA A 78 8.42 10.07 -1.14
N ILE A 79 8.37 8.92 -1.80
CA ILE A 79 8.25 8.82 -3.26
C ILE A 79 6.81 8.46 -3.60
N ILE A 80 6.15 9.31 -4.39
CA ILE A 80 4.78 9.05 -4.86
C ILE A 80 4.79 7.93 -5.89
N PRO A 81 4.08 6.82 -5.68
CA PRO A 81 4.16 5.63 -6.55
C PRO A 81 3.82 5.89 -8.02
N LYS A 82 2.79 6.67 -8.29
CA LYS A 82 2.32 6.99 -9.66
C LYS A 82 3.33 7.78 -10.46
N THR A 83 3.86 8.84 -9.88
CA THR A 83 4.71 9.81 -10.60
C THR A 83 6.20 9.58 -10.37
N LYS A 84 6.56 8.70 -9.44
CA LYS A 84 7.94 8.51 -8.96
C LYS A 84 8.59 9.79 -8.44
N PHE A 85 7.77 10.80 -8.14
CA PHE A 85 8.23 12.10 -7.64
C PHE A 85 8.56 11.99 -6.14
N LYS A 86 9.78 12.44 -5.78
CA LYS A 86 10.21 12.53 -4.37
C LYS A 86 9.74 13.84 -3.77
N LEU A 87 8.90 13.76 -2.73
CA LEU A 87 8.37 14.92 -2.04
C LEU A 87 9.46 15.70 -1.32
N LYS A 88 9.32 17.03 -1.35
CA LYS A 88 10.16 17.96 -0.59
C LYS A 88 9.24 18.98 0.08
N ILE A 89 9.75 19.60 1.15
CA ILE A 89 9.11 20.81 1.66
C ILE A 89 9.12 21.85 0.56
N ALA A 90 7.97 22.39 0.24
CA ALA A 90 7.81 23.32 -0.88
C ALA A 90 6.96 24.53 -0.48
N LYS A 91 7.31 25.69 -0.99
CA LYS A 91 6.53 26.91 -0.82
C LYS A 91 5.54 27.03 -1.98
N ILE A 92 4.27 26.79 -1.74
CA ILE A 92 3.20 26.80 -2.73
C ILE A 92 2.47 28.15 -2.62
N ARG A 93 2.62 29.00 -3.63
CA ARG A 93 2.05 30.36 -3.69
C ARG A 93 2.21 31.17 -2.39
N GLY A 94 3.37 31.05 -1.75
CA GLY A 94 3.71 31.80 -0.55
C GLY A 94 3.50 31.07 0.78
N VAL A 95 2.78 29.94 0.79
CA VAL A 95 2.56 29.08 1.98
C VAL A 95 3.45 27.86 1.89
N GLU A 96 4.15 27.54 2.99
CA GLU A 96 4.98 26.35 3.09
C GLU A 96 4.10 25.10 3.29
N SER A 97 4.41 24.04 2.54
CA SER A 97 3.77 22.73 2.62
C SER A 97 4.77 21.68 3.01
N GLU A 98 4.54 21.03 4.15
CA GLU A 98 5.36 19.97 4.70
C GLU A 98 4.80 18.59 4.28
N GLY A 99 4.86 18.28 2.99
CA GLY A 99 4.36 17.01 2.45
C GLY A 99 3.07 17.14 1.64
N MET A 100 2.34 16.03 1.52
CA MET A 100 1.16 15.94 0.65
C MET A 100 0.08 15.04 1.26
N LEU A 101 -1.19 15.36 1.03
CA LEU A 101 -2.34 14.47 1.27
C LEU A 101 -2.64 13.72 -0.03
N CYS A 102 -2.78 12.38 0.05
CA CYS A 102 -2.77 11.52 -1.11
C CYS A 102 -4.16 11.12 -1.59
N SER A 103 -4.33 11.04 -2.91
CA SER A 103 -5.43 10.37 -3.59
C SER A 103 -5.12 8.89 -3.84
N GLU A 104 -6.13 8.09 -4.18
CA GLU A 104 -5.94 6.69 -4.56
C GLU A 104 -5.09 6.55 -5.82
N ASN A 105 -5.28 7.45 -6.78
CA ASN A 105 -4.52 7.46 -8.03
C ASN A 105 -3.02 7.67 -7.80
N GLU A 106 -2.63 8.60 -6.93
CA GLU A 106 -1.24 8.87 -6.60
C GLU A 106 -0.54 7.67 -5.93
N LEU A 107 -1.31 6.87 -5.20
CA LEU A 107 -0.81 5.66 -4.53
C LEU A 107 -0.92 4.39 -5.40
N ASN A 108 -1.33 4.48 -6.66
CA ASN A 108 -1.61 3.36 -7.57
C ASN A 108 -2.63 2.35 -6.99
N LEU A 109 -3.60 2.81 -6.20
CA LEU A 109 -4.67 1.98 -5.65
C LEU A 109 -5.90 1.93 -6.56
N SER A 110 -6.14 3.01 -7.33
CA SER A 110 -7.24 3.16 -8.28
C SER A 110 -6.87 4.16 -9.35
N ASP A 111 -7.57 4.15 -10.48
CA ASP A 111 -7.44 5.20 -11.51
C ASP A 111 -8.28 6.45 -11.18
N GLU A 112 -9.09 6.41 -10.14
CA GLU A 112 -9.89 7.55 -9.69
C GLU A 112 -9.02 8.62 -9.03
N SER A 113 -9.27 9.88 -9.41
CA SER A 113 -8.57 11.07 -8.88
C SER A 113 -9.51 12.09 -8.23
N ALA A 114 -10.68 11.65 -7.77
CA ALA A 114 -11.77 12.52 -7.29
C ALA A 114 -11.50 13.17 -5.93
N GLY A 115 -10.26 13.31 -5.50
CA GLY A 115 -9.87 13.95 -4.24
C GLY A 115 -8.90 13.11 -3.43
N ILE A 116 -8.67 13.51 -2.18
CA ILE A 116 -7.84 12.75 -1.24
C ILE A 116 -8.62 11.59 -0.63
N ILE A 117 -7.91 10.53 -0.24
CA ILE A 117 -8.48 9.33 0.39
C ILE A 117 -9.21 9.69 1.68
N GLU A 118 -10.41 9.18 1.85
CA GLU A 118 -11.21 9.32 3.07
C GLU A 118 -11.21 8.02 3.87
N LEU A 119 -10.59 8.03 5.03
CA LEU A 119 -10.50 6.87 5.90
C LEU A 119 -11.60 6.92 6.98
N LYS A 120 -12.53 5.97 6.94
CA LYS A 120 -13.58 5.84 7.96
C LYS A 120 -13.09 5.00 9.14
N ASN A 121 -13.41 5.41 10.36
CA ASN A 121 -13.10 4.68 11.61
C ASN A 121 -11.60 4.38 11.84
N LYS A 122 -10.72 5.30 11.39
CA LYS A 122 -9.26 5.16 11.50
C LYS A 122 -8.61 6.13 12.49
N GLU A 123 -9.39 6.82 13.33
CA GLU A 123 -8.89 7.82 14.28
C GLU A 123 -7.85 7.24 15.26
N LYS A 124 -7.99 5.96 15.63
CA LYS A 124 -7.03 5.25 16.51
C LYS A 124 -5.70 4.89 15.84
N GLU A 125 -5.63 5.05 14.53
CA GLU A 125 -4.44 4.72 13.72
C GLU A 125 -3.65 5.97 13.32
N ILE A 126 -4.08 7.16 13.71
CA ILE A 126 -3.39 8.44 13.40
C ILE A 126 -1.93 8.34 13.83
N GLY A 127 -1.03 8.76 12.95
CA GLY A 127 0.42 8.72 13.12
C GLY A 127 1.07 7.36 12.75
N LYS A 128 0.29 6.29 12.66
CA LYS A 128 0.81 4.98 12.25
C LYS A 128 0.92 4.90 10.72
N SER A 129 1.85 4.07 10.24
CA SER A 129 1.90 3.75 8.81
C SER A 129 0.57 3.14 8.38
N TYR A 130 -0.01 3.67 7.29
CA TYR A 130 -1.23 3.12 6.71
C TYR A 130 -0.99 1.76 6.05
N PHE A 131 0.10 1.66 5.32
CA PHE A 131 0.50 0.42 4.70
C PHE A 131 1.31 -0.40 5.71
N LYS A 132 0.71 -1.47 6.20
CA LYS A 132 1.44 -2.45 7.02
C LYS A 132 2.37 -3.23 6.09
N THR A 133 3.52 -2.67 5.82
CA THR A 133 4.56 -3.38 5.08
C THR A 133 5.17 -4.47 5.98
N LYS A 134 4.60 -5.66 5.93
CA LYS A 134 5.47 -6.82 5.96
C LYS A 134 6.30 -6.72 4.67
N SER A 135 7.61 -6.78 4.77
CA SER A 135 8.48 -6.92 3.60
C SER A 135 8.12 -8.26 2.95
N GLU A 136 7.14 -8.23 2.06
CA GLU A 136 6.73 -9.42 1.31
C GLU A 136 7.68 -9.51 0.12
N LYS A 137 8.52 -10.54 0.16
CA LYS A 137 9.35 -10.89 -0.99
C LYS A 137 8.51 -11.75 -1.91
N ALA A 138 8.26 -11.28 -3.12
CA ALA A 138 7.72 -12.10 -4.18
C ALA A 138 8.87 -12.80 -4.91
N LEU A 139 8.77 -14.11 -5.05
CA LEU A 139 9.74 -14.91 -5.79
C LEU A 139 9.18 -15.20 -7.17
N ASP A 140 9.97 -14.90 -8.20
CA ASP A 140 9.70 -15.27 -9.57
C ASP A 140 10.42 -16.60 -9.84
N ILE A 141 9.65 -17.65 -10.16
CA ILE A 141 10.17 -19.02 -10.23
C ILE A 141 9.97 -19.53 -11.65
N ALA A 142 11.06 -19.92 -12.32
CA ALA A 142 11.02 -20.60 -13.59
C ALA A 142 10.54 -22.05 -13.41
N ILE A 143 9.44 -22.39 -14.07
CA ILE A 143 8.89 -23.74 -14.06
C ILE A 143 9.18 -24.41 -15.40
N THR A 144 9.98 -25.47 -15.37
CA THR A 144 10.25 -26.26 -16.57
C THR A 144 9.00 -27.02 -17.06
N PRO A 145 8.86 -27.30 -18.37
CA PRO A 145 7.65 -27.92 -18.94
C PRO A 145 7.25 -29.27 -18.32
N ASN A 146 8.22 -30.02 -17.79
CA ASN A 146 7.99 -31.30 -17.11
C ASN A 146 7.49 -31.14 -15.65
N ARG A 147 7.42 -29.91 -15.13
CA ARG A 147 7.00 -29.62 -13.76
C ARG A 147 5.67 -28.83 -13.72
N ALA A 148 4.75 -29.20 -14.60
CA ALA A 148 3.41 -28.60 -14.65
C ALA A 148 2.66 -28.68 -13.29
N ASP A 149 3.00 -29.62 -12.45
CA ASP A 149 2.50 -29.75 -11.06
C ASP A 149 2.90 -28.59 -10.15
N CYS A 150 3.95 -27.84 -10.49
CA CYS A 150 4.47 -26.69 -9.76
C CYS A 150 4.02 -25.33 -10.36
N LEU A 151 3.17 -25.31 -11.39
CA LEU A 151 2.58 -24.06 -11.91
C LEU A 151 1.65 -23.37 -10.91
N GLY A 152 1.29 -24.01 -9.83
CA GLY A 152 0.47 -23.44 -8.75
C GLY A 152 1.15 -23.51 -7.39
N VAL A 153 0.81 -22.57 -6.52
CA VAL A 153 1.37 -22.45 -5.15
C VAL A 153 1.33 -23.76 -4.37
N ARG A 154 0.31 -24.59 -4.60
CA ARG A 154 0.17 -25.86 -3.88
C ARG A 154 1.23 -26.90 -4.27
N GLY A 155 1.61 -26.99 -5.54
CA GLY A 155 2.66 -27.88 -6.00
C GLY A 155 4.02 -27.51 -5.39
N ILE A 156 4.32 -26.22 -5.44
CA ILE A 156 5.53 -25.68 -4.82
C ILE A 156 5.55 -25.93 -3.30
N ALA A 157 4.42 -25.69 -2.62
CA ALA A 157 4.31 -25.93 -1.17
C ALA A 157 4.46 -27.41 -0.81
N ARG A 158 3.95 -28.34 -1.66
CA ARG A 158 4.12 -29.78 -1.50
C ARG A 158 5.60 -30.18 -1.57
N ASP A 159 6.29 -29.68 -2.55
CA ASP A 159 7.70 -30.04 -2.78
C ASP A 159 8.61 -29.45 -1.70
N LEU A 160 8.34 -28.21 -1.26
CA LEU A 160 9.03 -27.63 -0.11
C LEU A 160 8.77 -28.43 1.18
N ALA A 161 7.55 -28.91 1.40
CA ALA A 161 7.23 -29.73 2.56
C ALA A 161 7.95 -31.11 2.47
N SER A 162 7.97 -31.72 1.30
CA SER A 162 8.68 -32.99 1.06
C SER A 162 10.19 -32.87 1.27
N SER A 163 10.76 -31.69 1.02
CA SER A 163 12.18 -31.40 1.28
C SER A 163 12.49 -31.04 2.73
N GLY A 164 11.51 -31.15 3.63
CA GLY A 164 11.67 -30.86 5.06
C GLY A 164 11.49 -29.40 5.46
N LEU A 165 11.03 -28.55 4.54
CA LEU A 165 10.78 -27.14 4.82
C LEU A 165 9.30 -26.90 5.19
N GLY A 166 8.88 -27.36 6.36
CA GLY A 166 7.52 -27.14 6.88
C GLY A 166 6.55 -28.30 6.58
N ASN A 167 5.28 -28.08 6.83
CA ASN A 167 4.22 -29.09 6.65
C ASN A 167 3.15 -28.60 5.68
N LEU A 168 2.74 -29.46 4.75
CA LEU A 168 1.66 -29.13 3.82
C LEU A 168 0.31 -29.21 4.53
N LEU A 169 -0.38 -28.08 4.63
CA LEU A 169 -1.72 -28.01 5.23
C LEU A 169 -2.76 -28.68 4.33
N LYS A 170 -3.70 -29.42 4.94
CA LYS A 170 -4.85 -29.98 4.23
C LYS A 170 -5.76 -28.88 3.71
N LEU A 171 -6.21 -28.99 2.45
CA LEU A 171 -7.21 -28.07 1.91
C LEU A 171 -8.55 -28.25 2.64
N LYS A 172 -9.11 -27.14 3.12
CA LYS A 172 -10.50 -27.13 3.56
C LYS A 172 -11.39 -27.19 2.32
N LYS A 173 -11.95 -28.35 2.02
CA LYS A 173 -12.96 -28.50 0.95
C LYS A 173 -14.23 -27.76 1.40
N LYS A 174 -14.62 -26.70 0.67
CA LYS A 174 -15.98 -26.15 0.78
C LYS A 174 -16.89 -27.06 -0.03
N SER A 175 -17.90 -27.67 0.61
CA SER A 175 -18.97 -28.33 -0.16
C SER A 175 -19.77 -27.26 -0.89
N LEU A 176 -19.79 -27.32 -2.23
CA LEU A 176 -20.67 -26.50 -3.03
C LEU A 176 -22.05 -27.14 -2.98
N LYS A 177 -23.07 -26.42 -2.50
CA LYS A 177 -24.46 -26.85 -2.65
C LYS A 177 -24.83 -26.65 -4.12
N GLN A 178 -25.24 -27.71 -4.78
CA GLN A 178 -25.77 -27.65 -6.14
C GLN A 178 -27.11 -26.90 -6.12
N THR A 179 -27.10 -25.67 -6.66
CA THR A 179 -28.30 -24.81 -6.66
C THR A 179 -29.06 -24.86 -8.00
N LEU A 180 -28.49 -25.46 -9.03
CA LEU A 180 -29.13 -25.66 -10.31
C LEU A 180 -29.95 -26.96 -10.28
N LYS A 181 -31.29 -26.84 -10.44
CA LYS A 181 -32.14 -27.95 -10.81
C LYS A 181 -31.88 -28.23 -12.30
N GLN A 182 -31.53 -29.46 -12.61
CA GLN A 182 -31.52 -29.88 -14.01
C GLN A 182 -32.93 -29.71 -14.58
N PRO A 183 -33.06 -29.27 -15.86
CA PRO A 183 -34.35 -29.17 -16.53
C PRO A 183 -35.04 -30.49 -16.68
#